data_92432f7e14912c57ec40125327ca9cea
#
_entry.id   92432f7e14912c57ec40125327ca9cea
#
_cell.length_a   1.000
_cell.length_b   1.000
_cell.length_c   1.000
_cell.angle_alpha   90.00
_cell.angle_beta   90.00
_cell.angle_gamma   90.00
#
_symmetry.space_group_name_H-M   'P 1'
#
loop_
_entity.id
_entity.type
_entity.pdbx_description
1 polymer ?
#
loop_
_entity_poly.entity_id
_entity_poly.type
_entity_poly.pdbx_seq_one_letter_code
_entity_poly.pdbx_strand_id
1 'polypeptide(L)'
;MTTSVLIVDDHPSFRATARMLLEAEGYDVVGEAPDGMSGIVAARELRPDVVLLDVNLPDIDGFDVAARLTNGNGPTVVLVSSRDGSDFGPLVARSGARGFISKSDLSGAALAALLLR
;
A
#
# COMPACT_ATOMS: atom_id res chain seq x y z
N MET A 1 -16.46 10.87 -5.77
CA MET A 1 -15.02 11.15 -5.88
C MET A 1 -14.24 9.87 -5.93
N THR A 2 -13.18 9.82 -6.72
CA THR A 2 -12.37 8.62 -6.93
C THR A 2 -11.23 8.60 -5.92
N THR A 3 -11.00 7.43 -5.31
CA THR A 3 -9.87 7.25 -4.39
C THR A 3 -8.60 7.01 -5.21
N SER A 4 -7.57 7.82 -4.96
CA SER A 4 -6.29 7.67 -5.64
C SER A 4 -5.38 6.72 -4.87
N VAL A 5 -4.68 5.84 -5.60
CA VAL A 5 -3.84 4.80 -5.03
C VAL A 5 -2.44 4.84 -5.68
N LEU A 6 -1.42 4.77 -4.84
CA LEU A 6 -0.04 4.54 -5.25
C LEU A 6 0.32 3.10 -4.86
N ILE A 7 0.89 2.34 -5.80
CA ILE A 7 1.31 0.96 -5.53
C ILE A 7 2.83 0.92 -5.39
N VAL A 8 3.32 0.45 -4.24
CA VAL A 8 4.76 0.34 -3.95
C VAL A 8 5.10 -1.14 -3.72
N ASP A 9 5.78 -1.74 -4.68
CA ASP A 9 6.10 -3.17 -4.67
C ASP A 9 7.21 -3.43 -5.68
N ASP A 10 8.17 -4.29 -5.35
CA ASP A 10 9.29 -4.57 -6.24
C ASP A 10 8.98 -5.63 -7.31
N HIS A 11 7.80 -6.24 -7.27
CA HIS A 11 7.40 -7.25 -8.26
C HIS A 11 6.54 -6.62 -9.35
N PRO A 12 7.08 -6.46 -10.59
CA PRO A 12 6.30 -5.83 -11.67
C PRO A 12 5.00 -6.55 -11.98
N SER A 13 4.97 -7.87 -11.88
CA SER A 13 3.76 -8.66 -12.15
C SER A 13 2.67 -8.35 -11.12
N PHE A 14 3.02 -8.19 -9.86
CA PHE A 14 2.04 -7.81 -8.85
C PHE A 14 1.52 -6.41 -9.09
N ARG A 15 2.42 -5.45 -9.39
CA ARG A 15 1.97 -4.07 -9.66
C ARG A 15 0.97 -4.03 -10.82
N ALA A 16 1.24 -4.77 -11.90
CA ALA A 16 0.35 -4.82 -13.05
C ALA A 16 -1.02 -5.43 -12.68
N THR A 17 -1.01 -6.53 -11.95
CA THR A 17 -2.23 -7.20 -11.52
C THR A 17 -3.04 -6.32 -10.58
N ALA A 18 -2.38 -5.70 -9.60
CA ALA A 18 -3.05 -4.83 -8.63
C ALA A 18 -3.67 -3.62 -9.34
N ARG A 19 -2.93 -3.01 -10.27
CA ARG A 19 -3.46 -1.87 -11.05
C ARG A 19 -4.72 -2.26 -11.79
N MET A 20 -4.69 -3.35 -12.54
CA MET A 20 -5.87 -3.81 -13.30
C MET A 20 -7.06 -4.05 -12.39
N LEU A 21 -6.83 -4.75 -11.30
CA LEU A 21 -7.87 -5.11 -10.35
C LEU A 21 -8.50 -3.88 -9.70
N LEU A 22 -7.66 -2.95 -9.24
CA LEU A 22 -8.15 -1.75 -8.56
C LEU A 22 -8.82 -0.79 -9.53
N GLU A 23 -8.29 -0.63 -10.74
CA GLU A 23 -8.93 0.22 -11.75
C GLU A 23 -10.29 -0.31 -12.17
N ALA A 24 -10.43 -1.65 -12.27
CA ALA A 24 -11.71 -2.27 -12.57
C ALA A 24 -12.77 -2.00 -11.48
N GLU A 25 -12.32 -1.77 -10.25
CA GLU A 25 -13.20 -1.48 -9.11
C GLU A 25 -13.39 0.00 -8.87
N GLY A 26 -12.92 0.86 -9.77
CA GLY A 26 -13.15 2.30 -9.71
C GLY A 26 -12.10 3.12 -8.98
N TYR A 27 -10.98 2.52 -8.57
CA TYR A 27 -9.86 3.27 -7.99
C TYR A 27 -9.04 3.93 -9.09
N ASP A 28 -8.42 5.06 -8.76
CA ASP A 28 -7.53 5.76 -9.67
C ASP A 28 -6.08 5.46 -9.26
N VAL A 29 -5.41 4.58 -9.98
CA VAL A 29 -4.01 4.25 -9.70
C VAL A 29 -3.13 5.33 -10.32
N VAL A 30 -2.63 6.22 -9.48
CA VAL A 30 -1.89 7.41 -9.92
C VAL A 30 -0.41 7.18 -10.13
N GLY A 31 0.11 6.04 -9.66
CA GLY A 31 1.51 5.72 -9.87
C GLY A 31 1.91 4.37 -9.30
N GLU A 32 3.13 3.96 -9.62
CA GLU A 32 3.76 2.75 -9.12
C GLU A 32 5.20 3.06 -8.77
N ALA A 33 5.74 2.37 -7.77
CA ALA A 33 7.13 2.52 -7.37
C ALA A 33 7.71 1.14 -7.05
N PRO A 34 8.97 0.85 -7.45
CA PRO A 34 9.56 -0.48 -7.26
C PRO A 34 10.27 -0.69 -5.93
N ASP A 35 10.46 0.36 -5.14
CA ASP A 35 11.20 0.27 -3.87
C ASP A 35 10.71 1.31 -2.88
N GLY A 36 11.25 1.26 -1.65
CA GLY A 36 10.80 2.12 -0.57
C GLY A 36 11.12 3.59 -0.79
N MET A 37 12.33 3.90 -1.23
CA MET A 37 12.73 5.31 -1.41
C MET A 37 11.93 5.97 -2.52
N SER A 38 11.78 5.30 -3.68
CA SER A 38 10.97 5.84 -4.77
C SER A 38 9.50 5.94 -4.38
N GLY A 39 9.04 5.01 -3.54
CA GLY A 39 7.67 5.05 -3.00
C GLY A 39 7.43 6.29 -2.13
N ILE A 40 8.38 6.62 -1.26
CA ILE A 40 8.28 7.80 -0.41
C ILE A 40 8.27 9.08 -1.26
N VAL A 41 9.16 9.17 -2.24
CA VAL A 41 9.22 10.32 -3.16
C VAL A 41 7.90 10.46 -3.92
N ALA A 42 7.41 9.36 -4.51
CA ALA A 42 6.17 9.37 -5.27
C ALA A 42 4.98 9.76 -4.39
N ALA A 43 4.92 9.27 -3.16
CA ALA A 43 3.83 9.62 -2.24
C ALA A 43 3.82 11.12 -1.94
N ARG A 44 4.99 11.73 -1.77
CA ARG A 44 5.09 13.16 -1.50
C ARG A 44 4.72 14.01 -2.71
N GLU A 45 5.06 13.55 -3.91
CA GLU A 45 4.76 14.27 -5.14
C GLU A 45 3.31 14.10 -5.57
N LEU A 46 2.79 12.88 -5.53
CA LEU A 46 1.46 12.55 -6.05
C LEU A 46 0.35 12.77 -5.04
N ARG A 47 0.68 12.76 -3.75
CA ARG A 47 -0.29 12.91 -2.65
C ARG A 47 -1.49 11.98 -2.81
N PRO A 48 -1.26 10.66 -2.93
CA PRO A 48 -2.37 9.73 -3.09
C PRO A 48 -3.21 9.65 -1.81
N ASP A 49 -4.46 9.24 -1.97
CA ASP A 49 -5.31 8.96 -0.81
C ASP A 49 -4.82 7.72 -0.07
N VAL A 50 -4.36 6.72 -0.83
CA VAL A 50 -3.94 5.42 -0.30
C VAL A 50 -2.61 5.02 -0.91
N VAL A 51 -1.73 4.45 -0.08
CA VAL A 51 -0.51 3.77 -0.55
C VAL A 51 -0.67 2.29 -0.25
N LEU A 52 -0.67 1.47 -1.30
CA LEU A 52 -0.64 0.02 -1.18
C LEU A 52 0.83 -0.39 -1.17
N LEU A 53 1.32 -0.92 -0.06
CA LEU A 53 2.75 -0.99 0.25
C LEU A 53 3.16 -2.40 0.65
N ASP A 54 4.09 -2.98 -0.12
CA ASP A 54 4.68 -4.28 0.21
C ASP A 54 5.54 -4.16 1.47
N VAL A 55 5.45 -5.13 2.37
CA VAL A 55 6.30 -5.17 3.57
C VAL A 55 7.75 -5.54 3.22
N ASN A 56 7.98 -6.28 2.14
CA ASN A 56 9.32 -6.75 1.75
C ASN A 56 9.84 -5.98 0.54
N LEU A 57 10.42 -4.83 0.79
CA LEU A 57 11.04 -4.01 -0.26
C LEU A 57 12.56 -4.21 -0.26
N PRO A 58 13.25 -3.98 -1.39
CA PRO A 58 14.68 -4.31 -1.49
C PRO A 58 15.59 -3.35 -0.73
N ASP A 59 15.17 -2.13 -0.48
CA ASP A 59 16.00 -1.09 0.12
C ASP A 59 15.64 -0.74 1.56
N ILE A 60 14.34 -0.60 1.86
CA ILE A 60 13.85 -0.22 3.19
C ILE A 60 12.72 -1.18 3.55
N ASP A 61 12.66 -1.55 4.83
CA ASP A 61 11.53 -2.33 5.36
C ASP A 61 10.22 -1.56 5.14
N GLY A 62 9.19 -2.27 4.67
CA GLY A 62 7.88 -1.66 4.40
C GLY A 62 7.24 -1.04 5.64
N PHE A 63 7.47 -1.61 6.82
CA PHE A 63 6.95 -1.02 8.05
C PHE A 63 7.60 0.34 8.35
N ASP A 64 8.89 0.49 8.03
CA ASP A 64 9.58 1.79 8.18
C ASP A 64 9.06 2.81 7.18
N VAL A 65 8.79 2.38 5.95
CA VAL A 65 8.19 3.27 4.94
C VAL A 65 6.82 3.74 5.42
N ALA A 66 6.00 2.81 5.93
CA ALA A 66 4.67 3.14 6.46
C ALA A 66 4.76 4.17 7.59
N ALA A 67 5.70 3.98 8.52
CA ALA A 67 5.89 4.91 9.63
C ALA A 67 6.25 6.31 9.14
N ARG A 68 7.10 6.41 8.12
CA ARG A 68 7.49 7.71 7.54
C ARG A 68 6.32 8.39 6.81
N LEU A 69 5.48 7.60 6.14
CA LEU A 69 4.36 8.15 5.37
C LEU A 69 3.18 8.55 6.24
N THR A 70 2.98 7.88 7.35
CA THR A 70 1.82 8.12 8.23
C THR A 70 2.10 9.16 9.32
N ASN A 71 3.31 9.70 9.36
CA ASN A 71 3.66 10.74 10.31
C ASN A 71 2.99 12.06 9.90
N GLY A 72 2.02 12.51 10.69
CA GLY A 72 1.26 13.73 10.42
C GLY A 72 0.08 13.48 9.49
N ASN A 73 -0.08 14.31 8.46
CA ASN A 73 -1.21 14.27 7.53
C ASN A 73 -0.91 13.48 6.25
N GLY A 74 -0.23 12.36 6.41
CA GLY A 74 0.12 11.52 5.27
C GLY A 74 -1.06 10.71 4.72
N PRO A 75 -0.81 9.92 3.68
CA PRO A 75 -1.82 9.06 3.08
C PRO A 75 -2.21 7.93 4.02
N THR A 76 -3.32 7.29 3.73
CA THR A 76 -3.68 6.02 4.37
C THR A 76 -2.79 4.93 3.78
N VAL A 77 -2.08 4.18 4.62
CA VAL A 77 -1.21 3.09 4.17
C VAL A 77 -1.88 1.76 4.46
N VAL A 78 -1.93 0.91 3.44
CA VAL A 78 -2.38 -0.48 3.57
C VAL A 78 -1.21 -1.37 3.15
N LEU A 79 -0.79 -2.24 4.07
CA LEU A 79 0.34 -3.14 3.83
C LEU A 79 -0.12 -4.40 3.11
N VAL A 80 0.71 -4.91 2.22
CA VAL A 80 0.48 -6.17 1.53
C VAL A 80 1.73 -7.05 1.62
N SER A 81 1.53 -8.36 1.58
CA SER A 81 2.62 -9.33 1.52
C SER A 81 2.08 -10.64 0.97
N SER A 82 2.97 -11.46 0.41
CA SER A 82 2.64 -12.83 0.05
C SER A 82 2.51 -13.73 1.29
N ARG A 83 2.95 -13.24 2.46
CA ARG A 83 2.83 -13.97 3.73
C ARG A 83 1.52 -13.68 4.42
N ASP A 84 1.17 -14.52 5.40
CA ASP A 84 -0.01 -14.34 6.21
C ASP A 84 0.18 -13.12 7.14
N GLY A 85 -0.85 -12.28 7.25
CA GLY A 85 -0.83 -11.10 8.11
C GLY A 85 -0.67 -11.41 9.59
N SER A 86 -0.99 -12.62 10.03
CA SER A 86 -0.80 -13.03 11.43
C SER A 86 0.69 -13.00 11.85
N ASP A 87 1.61 -13.12 10.88
CA ASP A 87 3.04 -13.03 11.15
C ASP A 87 3.48 -11.62 11.53
N PHE A 88 2.67 -10.61 11.24
CA PHE A 88 3.07 -9.21 11.34
C PHE A 88 2.21 -8.37 12.30
N GLY A 89 1.28 -8.98 13.03
CA GLY A 89 0.27 -8.27 13.81
C GLY A 89 0.76 -7.03 14.57
N PRO A 90 1.71 -7.17 15.53
CA PRO A 90 2.20 -6.01 16.28
C PRO A 90 2.91 -4.98 15.41
N LEU A 91 3.61 -5.42 14.37
CA LEU A 91 4.33 -4.52 13.48
C LEU A 91 3.39 -3.67 12.64
N VAL A 92 2.27 -4.24 12.20
CA VAL A 92 1.24 -3.49 11.48
C VAL A 92 0.70 -2.37 12.36
N ALA A 93 0.35 -2.69 13.60
CA ALA A 93 -0.20 -1.71 14.53
C ALA A 93 0.78 -0.55 14.79
N ARG A 94 2.08 -0.86 14.94
CA ARG A 94 3.09 0.15 15.25
C ARG A 94 3.46 1.03 14.06
N SER A 95 3.25 0.54 12.85
CA SER A 95 3.67 1.25 11.64
C SER A 95 2.78 2.44 11.29
N GLY A 96 1.63 2.54 11.89
CA GLY A 96 0.63 3.55 11.52
C GLY A 96 -0.23 3.15 10.34
N ALA A 97 0.00 1.97 9.76
CA ALA A 97 -0.82 1.49 8.64
C ALA A 97 -2.25 1.23 9.11
N ARG A 98 -3.19 1.42 8.18
CA ARG A 98 -4.61 1.16 8.44
C ARG A 98 -4.88 -0.33 8.62
N GLY A 99 -4.12 -1.17 7.92
CA GLY A 99 -4.26 -2.62 8.01
C GLY A 99 -3.37 -3.34 7.05
N PHE A 100 -3.66 -4.62 6.87
CA PHE A 100 -2.88 -5.55 6.08
C PHE A 100 -3.79 -6.41 5.21
N ILE A 101 -3.38 -6.66 3.98
CA ILE A 101 -4.07 -7.60 3.07
C ILE A 101 -3.01 -8.54 2.49
N SER A 102 -3.25 -9.85 2.56
CA SER A 102 -2.42 -10.81 1.83
C SER A 102 -2.59 -10.55 0.33
N LYS A 103 -1.49 -10.65 -0.43
CA LYS A 103 -1.55 -10.40 -1.88
C LYS A 103 -2.61 -11.26 -2.59
N SER A 104 -2.77 -12.50 -2.14
CA SER A 104 -3.77 -13.42 -2.70
C SER A 104 -5.21 -12.98 -2.41
N ASP A 105 -5.41 -12.14 -1.40
CA ASP A 105 -6.73 -11.69 -0.96
C ASP A 105 -7.05 -10.27 -1.44
N LEU A 106 -6.16 -9.65 -2.20
CA LEU A 106 -6.37 -8.28 -2.65
C LEU A 106 -7.59 -8.19 -3.56
N SER A 107 -8.49 -7.29 -3.21
CA SER A 107 -9.66 -6.94 -4.01
C SER A 107 -10.08 -5.52 -3.68
N GLY A 108 -10.90 -4.94 -4.54
CA GLY A 108 -11.46 -3.62 -4.26
C GLY A 108 -12.28 -3.63 -2.97
N ALA A 109 -13.02 -4.72 -2.74
CA ALA A 109 -13.84 -4.86 -1.52
C ALA A 109 -12.97 -4.98 -0.27
N ALA A 110 -11.88 -5.75 -0.32
CA ALA A 110 -10.98 -5.88 0.82
C ALA A 110 -10.34 -4.54 1.17
N LEU A 111 -9.93 -3.78 0.16
CA LEU A 111 -9.36 -2.45 0.37
C LEU A 111 -10.42 -1.50 0.95
N ALA A 112 -11.61 -1.48 0.38
CA ALA A 112 -12.70 -0.63 0.85
C ALA A 112 -13.04 -0.90 2.31
N ALA A 113 -13.03 -2.17 2.73
CA ALA A 113 -13.33 -2.54 4.12
C ALA A 113 -12.33 -1.91 5.09
N LEU A 114 -11.05 -1.81 4.73
CA LEU A 114 -10.05 -1.15 5.56
C LEU A 114 -10.20 0.37 5.54
N LEU A 115 -10.56 0.95 4.41
CA LEU A 115 -10.68 2.40 4.27
C LEU A 115 -11.90 2.96 5.02
N LEU A 116 -12.91 2.14 5.25
CA LEU A 116 -14.12 2.55 5.95
C LEU A 116 -14.01 2.46 7.47
N ARG A 117 -12.93 1.95 7.99
CA ARG A 117 -12.74 1.77 9.44
C ARG A 117 -12.43 3.06 10.17
#